data_f8013910a1adcca7a28a165a778c1ca5
#
_entry.id   f8013910a1adcca7a28a165a778c1ca5
#
_cell.length_a   1.000
_cell.length_b   1.000
_cell.length_c   1.000
_cell.angle_alpha   90.00
_cell.angle_beta   90.00
_cell.angle_gamma   90.00
#
_symmetry.space_group_name_H-M   'P 1'
#
loop_
_entity.id
_entity.type
_entity.pdbx_description
1 polymer ?
#
loop_
_entity_poly.entity_id
_entity_poly.type
_entity_poly.pdbx_seq_one_letter_code
_entity_poly.pdbx_strand_id
1 'polypeptide(L)'
;MLNSIVIVLTHCGDTVTIIVLCAILLLLPSRLKYGVPVSAAALTGLAIYKPMKHIFLRARPDQAFHLVEQGGYSFPSGHSVTSVIVYGLLVYLIRKHCKNQKLKNLLTAVCSAFALLIGPSRIYVGVHWPTDVLCGWLIGGGVLLLAITVLERIYRKNESI
;
A
#
# COMPACT_ATOMS: atom_id res chain seq x y z
N MET A 1 -8.82 -18.22 -16.04
CA MET A 1 -8.32 -18.52 -14.69
C MET A 1 -7.26 -17.49 -14.22
N LEU A 2 -6.16 -17.25 -14.97
CA LEU A 2 -5.12 -16.27 -14.54
C LEU A 2 -5.66 -14.85 -14.41
N ASN A 3 -6.43 -14.34 -15.39
CA ASN A 3 -7.01 -13.01 -15.34
C ASN A 3 -7.86 -12.79 -14.06
N SER A 4 -8.69 -13.76 -13.68
CA SER A 4 -9.53 -13.66 -12.48
C SER A 4 -8.69 -13.55 -11.21
N ILE A 5 -7.59 -14.31 -11.11
CA ILE A 5 -6.67 -14.26 -9.96
C ILE A 5 -6.00 -12.88 -9.88
N VAL A 6 -5.51 -12.37 -11.01
CA VAL A 6 -4.84 -11.05 -11.04
C VAL A 6 -5.83 -9.93 -10.77
N ILE A 7 -7.08 -10.02 -11.25
CA ILE A 7 -8.14 -9.05 -10.95
C ILE A 7 -8.46 -9.04 -9.45
N VAL A 8 -8.60 -10.19 -8.81
CA VAL A 8 -8.81 -10.27 -7.35
C VAL A 8 -7.62 -9.68 -6.59
N LEU A 9 -6.39 -10.02 -7.02
CA LEU A 9 -5.18 -9.48 -6.40
C LEU A 9 -5.11 -7.95 -6.50
N THR A 10 -5.42 -7.39 -7.67
CA THR A 10 -5.38 -5.92 -7.84
C THR A 10 -6.38 -5.20 -6.97
N HIS A 11 -7.57 -5.78 -6.72
CA HIS A 11 -8.58 -5.22 -5.83
C HIS A 11 -8.13 -5.12 -4.36
N CYS A 12 -7.14 -5.91 -3.94
CA CYS A 12 -6.52 -5.74 -2.61
C CYS A 12 -5.76 -4.40 -2.46
N GLY A 13 -5.45 -3.72 -3.58
CA GLY A 13 -4.84 -2.39 -3.60
C GLY A 13 -5.82 -1.25 -3.88
N ASP A 14 -7.11 -1.52 -4.07
CA ASP A 14 -8.11 -0.50 -4.33
C ASP A 14 -8.31 0.43 -3.14
N THR A 15 -8.64 1.67 -3.43
CA THR A 15 -8.91 2.70 -2.40
C THR A 15 -9.97 2.24 -1.39
N VAL A 16 -11.04 1.60 -1.87
CA VAL A 16 -12.11 1.08 -1.00
C VAL A 16 -11.57 0.00 -0.07
N THR A 17 -10.83 -0.97 -0.59
CA THR A 17 -10.23 -2.06 0.21
C THR A 17 -9.29 -1.50 1.29
N ILE A 18 -8.47 -0.52 0.93
CA ILE A 18 -7.55 0.12 1.89
C ILE A 18 -8.31 0.92 2.95
N ILE A 19 -9.37 1.64 2.58
CA ILE A 19 -10.22 2.35 3.55
C ILE A 19 -10.88 1.36 4.51
N VAL A 20 -11.45 0.27 4.00
CA VAL A 20 -12.07 -0.78 4.84
C VAL A 20 -11.03 -1.41 5.77
N LEU A 21 -9.85 -1.74 5.26
CA LEU A 21 -8.76 -2.28 6.08
C LEU A 21 -8.36 -1.31 7.20
N CYS A 22 -8.15 -0.03 6.87
CA CYS A 22 -7.83 1.01 7.87
C CYS A 22 -8.95 1.15 8.91
N ALA A 23 -10.21 1.16 8.47
CA ALA A 23 -11.36 1.24 9.38
C ALA A 23 -11.41 0.05 10.34
N ILE A 24 -11.24 -1.18 9.83
CA ILE A 24 -11.18 -2.40 10.68
C ILE A 24 -10.04 -2.27 11.69
N LEU A 25 -8.84 -1.88 11.27
CA LEU A 25 -7.68 -1.73 12.17
C LEU A 25 -7.89 -0.64 13.23
N LEU A 26 -8.64 0.42 12.92
CA LEU A 26 -8.98 1.50 13.86
C LEU A 26 -10.05 1.08 14.87
N LEU A 27 -10.94 0.15 14.51
CA LEU A 27 -11.96 -0.39 15.41
C LEU A 27 -11.43 -1.47 16.37
N LEU A 28 -10.27 -2.05 16.08
CA LEU A 28 -9.66 -3.06 16.95
C LEU A 28 -9.10 -2.43 18.24
N PRO A 29 -9.08 -3.18 19.38
CA PRO A 29 -8.45 -2.73 20.62
C PRO A 29 -6.97 -2.34 20.44
N SER A 30 -6.31 -2.91 19.46
CA SER A 30 -4.91 -2.63 19.08
C SER A 30 -4.73 -1.43 18.13
N ARG A 31 -5.75 -0.57 18.00
CA ARG A 31 -5.76 0.57 17.07
C ARG A 31 -4.54 1.49 17.16
N LEU A 32 -4.03 1.76 18.34
CA LEU A 32 -2.84 2.59 18.51
C LEU A 32 -1.56 1.93 17.99
N LYS A 33 -1.51 0.60 17.99
CA LYS A 33 -0.35 -0.16 17.50
C LYS A 33 -0.38 -0.36 15.98
N TYR A 34 -1.56 -0.53 15.38
CA TYR A 34 -1.72 -0.87 13.96
C TYR A 34 -2.55 0.17 13.21
N GLY A 35 -3.75 0.49 13.69
CA GLY A 35 -4.73 1.29 12.96
C GLY A 35 -4.25 2.72 12.72
N VAL A 36 -3.86 3.42 13.76
CA VAL A 36 -3.42 4.83 13.66
C VAL A 36 -2.16 4.97 12.79
N PRO A 37 -1.07 4.19 13.01
CA PRO A 37 0.11 4.30 12.17
C PRO A 37 -0.17 4.01 10.69
N VAL A 38 -0.91 2.92 10.39
CA VAL A 38 -1.20 2.51 9.02
C VAL A 38 -2.07 3.55 8.31
N SER A 39 -3.13 4.04 8.98
CA SER A 39 -4.02 5.04 8.40
C SER A 39 -3.30 6.38 8.17
N ALA A 40 -2.48 6.83 9.11
CA ALA A 40 -1.71 8.07 8.96
C ALA A 40 -0.72 7.97 7.78
N ALA A 41 0.00 6.85 7.67
CA ALA A 41 0.94 6.64 6.56
C ALA A 41 0.20 6.53 5.21
N ALA A 42 -0.96 5.85 5.15
CA ALA A 42 -1.77 5.75 3.94
C ALA A 42 -2.27 7.13 3.49
N LEU A 43 -2.74 7.98 4.42
CA LEU A 43 -3.16 9.36 4.15
C LEU A 43 -1.99 10.21 3.65
N THR A 44 -0.79 10.06 4.25
CA THR A 44 0.42 10.74 3.77
C THR A 44 0.73 10.36 2.32
N GLY A 45 0.69 9.06 2.00
CA GLY A 45 0.88 8.59 0.63
C GLY A 45 -0.14 9.18 -0.34
N LEU A 46 -1.43 9.18 0.05
CA LEU A 46 -2.52 9.78 -0.74
C LEU A 46 -2.28 11.26 -1.02
N ALA A 47 -1.89 12.03 0.02
CA ALA A 47 -1.60 13.46 -0.09
C ALA A 47 -0.41 13.76 -1.03
N ILE A 48 0.52 12.82 -1.19
CA ILE A 48 1.67 12.96 -2.10
C ILE A 48 1.28 12.56 -3.52
N TYR A 49 0.76 11.33 -3.74
CA TYR A 49 0.60 10.84 -5.11
C TYR A 49 -0.59 11.45 -5.85
N LYS A 50 -1.64 11.88 -5.15
CA LYS A 50 -2.85 12.40 -5.79
C LYS A 50 -2.61 13.75 -6.51
N PRO A 51 -1.93 14.75 -5.91
CA PRO A 51 -1.51 15.95 -6.64
C PRO A 51 -0.56 15.67 -7.81
N MET A 52 0.38 14.72 -7.66
CA MET A 52 1.31 14.36 -8.73
C MET A 52 0.57 13.91 -10.00
N LYS A 53 -0.57 13.23 -9.88
CA LYS A 53 -1.38 12.86 -11.07
C LYS A 53 -1.80 14.08 -11.89
N HIS A 54 -2.16 15.16 -11.22
CA HIS A 54 -2.60 16.41 -11.87
C HIS A 54 -1.44 17.28 -12.32
N ILE A 55 -0.23 17.05 -11.82
CA ILE A 55 0.99 17.73 -12.31
C ILE A 55 1.50 17.05 -13.59
N PHE A 56 1.57 15.72 -13.61
CA PHE A 56 2.16 14.99 -14.73
C PHE A 56 1.19 14.71 -15.87
N LEU A 57 -0.12 14.68 -15.62
CA LEU A 57 -1.21 14.52 -16.61
C LEU A 57 -0.99 13.34 -17.58
N ARG A 58 -0.25 12.31 -17.16
CA ARG A 58 0.15 11.21 -18.03
C ARG A 58 -1.05 10.36 -18.44
N ALA A 59 -1.22 10.16 -19.77
CA ALA A 59 -2.24 9.26 -20.30
C ALA A 59 -1.95 7.79 -19.89
N ARG A 60 -3.03 7.03 -19.71
CA ARG A 60 -2.95 5.57 -19.50
C ARG A 60 -2.62 4.85 -20.80
N PRO A 61 -2.19 3.57 -20.73
CA PRO A 61 -2.24 2.68 -21.89
C PRO A 61 -3.63 2.67 -22.55
N ASP A 62 -3.68 2.25 -23.82
CA ASP A 62 -4.94 2.20 -24.58
C ASP A 62 -5.98 1.34 -23.85
N GLN A 63 -7.22 1.86 -23.79
CA GLN A 63 -8.36 1.20 -23.14
C GLN A 63 -8.66 -0.19 -23.71
N ALA A 64 -8.29 -0.45 -24.97
CA ALA A 64 -8.42 -1.76 -25.59
C ALA A 64 -7.68 -2.87 -24.83
N PHE A 65 -6.64 -2.53 -24.05
CA PHE A 65 -5.87 -3.48 -23.23
C PHE A 65 -6.33 -3.57 -21.78
N HIS A 66 -7.33 -2.80 -21.37
CA HIS A 66 -7.77 -2.76 -19.98
C HIS A 66 -8.63 -3.98 -19.65
N LEU A 67 -8.19 -4.77 -18.64
CA LEU A 67 -8.98 -5.85 -18.06
C LEU A 67 -9.88 -5.37 -16.90
N VAL A 68 -9.72 -4.12 -16.46
CA VAL A 68 -10.51 -3.46 -15.42
C VAL A 68 -10.76 -2.01 -15.81
N GLU A 69 -11.90 -1.45 -15.40
CA GLU A 69 -12.17 -0.03 -15.63
C GLU A 69 -11.30 0.85 -14.74
N GLN A 70 -10.65 1.85 -15.31
CA GLN A 70 -9.81 2.77 -14.58
C GLN A 70 -9.78 4.14 -15.25
N GLY A 71 -10.30 5.15 -14.58
CA GLY A 71 -10.26 6.55 -15.04
C GLY A 71 -9.06 7.35 -14.51
N GLY A 72 -8.99 8.61 -14.96
CA GLY A 72 -7.99 9.60 -14.53
C GLY A 72 -6.58 9.33 -15.05
N TYR A 73 -5.60 10.08 -14.54
CA TYR A 73 -4.21 10.03 -14.99
C TYR A 73 -3.46 8.79 -14.49
N SER A 74 -2.47 8.37 -15.28
CA SER A 74 -1.70 7.16 -15.07
C SER A 74 -0.65 7.32 -13.95
N PHE A 75 0.17 8.37 -14.01
CA PHE A 75 1.37 8.54 -13.18
C PHE A 75 1.11 9.35 -11.91
N PRO A 76 1.69 8.94 -10.78
CA PRO A 76 2.19 7.62 -10.46
C PRO A 76 1.06 6.63 -10.17
N SER A 77 1.40 5.32 -10.09
CA SER A 77 0.42 4.29 -9.71
C SER A 77 0.05 4.39 -8.23
N GLY A 78 -1.20 4.80 -7.94
CA GLY A 78 -1.69 4.90 -6.57
C GLY A 78 -1.75 3.54 -5.86
N HIS A 79 -2.11 2.46 -6.56
CA HIS A 79 -2.07 1.09 -6.02
C HIS A 79 -0.66 0.69 -5.57
N SER A 80 0.36 1.02 -6.37
CA SER A 80 1.76 0.73 -6.04
C SER A 80 2.25 1.54 -4.84
N VAL A 81 1.92 2.83 -4.77
CA VAL A 81 2.22 3.68 -3.60
C VAL A 81 1.59 3.10 -2.34
N THR A 82 0.28 2.89 -2.39
CA THR A 82 -0.51 2.52 -1.20
C THR A 82 -0.20 1.10 -0.73
N SER A 83 0.01 0.14 -1.65
CA SER A 83 0.35 -1.24 -1.28
C SER A 83 1.68 -1.32 -0.53
N VAL A 84 2.71 -0.62 -0.99
CA VAL A 84 4.02 -0.59 -0.29
C VAL A 84 3.87 0.06 1.09
N ILE A 85 3.16 1.17 1.19
CA ILE A 85 2.96 1.84 2.49
C ILE A 85 2.20 0.95 3.46
N VAL A 86 1.00 0.52 3.08
CA VAL A 86 0.07 -0.15 3.99
C VAL A 86 0.58 -1.54 4.34
N TYR A 87 0.83 -2.37 3.34
CA TYR A 87 1.28 -3.74 3.61
C TYR A 87 2.72 -3.80 4.11
N GLY A 88 3.61 -2.91 3.65
CA GLY A 88 4.97 -2.80 4.18
C GLY A 88 4.99 -2.37 5.65
N LEU A 89 4.16 -1.39 6.03
CA LEU A 89 4.06 -0.97 7.43
C LEU A 89 3.41 -2.05 8.30
N LEU A 90 2.42 -2.79 7.79
CA LEU A 90 1.86 -3.95 8.47
C LEU A 90 2.93 -5.02 8.72
N VAL A 91 3.79 -5.32 7.74
CA VAL A 91 4.92 -6.25 7.93
C VAL A 91 5.79 -5.81 9.11
N TYR A 92 6.20 -4.54 9.13
CA TYR A 92 7.01 -4.00 10.23
C TYR A 92 6.31 -4.16 11.59
N LEU A 93 5.05 -3.73 11.70
CA LEU A 93 4.29 -3.76 12.96
C LEU A 93 3.97 -5.19 13.43
N ILE A 94 3.66 -6.10 12.52
CA ILE A 94 3.45 -7.53 12.81
C ILE A 94 4.74 -8.13 13.37
N ARG A 95 5.88 -7.88 12.73
CA ARG A 95 7.16 -8.40 13.20
C ARG A 95 7.55 -7.84 14.56
N LYS A 96 7.17 -6.61 14.88
CA LYS A 96 7.45 -5.95 16.16
C LYS A 96 6.52 -6.43 17.28
N HIS A 97 5.23 -6.61 17.01
CA HIS A 97 4.23 -6.79 18.07
C HIS A 97 3.58 -8.18 18.14
N CYS A 98 3.62 -8.99 17.07
CA CYS A 98 3.00 -10.31 17.08
C CYS A 98 3.88 -11.31 17.82
N LYS A 99 3.33 -11.91 18.89
CA LYS A 99 4.05 -12.90 19.73
C LYS A 99 4.03 -14.33 19.13
N ASN A 100 2.93 -14.71 18.46
CA ASN A 100 2.81 -16.04 17.86
C ASN A 100 3.67 -16.13 16.59
N GLN A 101 4.72 -16.95 16.61
CA GLN A 101 5.70 -17.04 15.53
C GLN A 101 5.10 -17.59 14.21
N LYS A 102 4.18 -18.56 14.28
CA LYS A 102 3.54 -19.12 13.08
C LYS A 102 2.66 -18.06 12.40
N LEU A 103 1.83 -17.38 13.19
CA LEU A 103 0.97 -16.29 12.70
C LEU A 103 1.80 -15.11 12.17
N LYS A 104 2.87 -14.72 12.88
CA LYS A 104 3.81 -13.69 12.44
C LYS A 104 4.38 -14.00 11.06
N ASN A 105 4.88 -15.22 10.86
CA ASN A 105 5.47 -15.62 9.58
C ASN A 105 4.43 -15.63 8.46
N LEU A 106 3.24 -16.18 8.71
CA LEU A 106 2.15 -16.21 7.73
C LEU A 106 1.72 -14.80 7.31
N LEU A 107 1.41 -13.93 8.28
CA LEU A 107 0.97 -12.56 8.00
C LEU A 107 2.07 -11.72 7.32
N THR A 108 3.34 -11.91 7.73
CA THR A 108 4.48 -11.28 7.06
C THR A 108 4.56 -11.71 5.60
N ALA A 109 4.45 -13.00 5.29
CA ALA A 109 4.50 -13.50 3.92
C ALA A 109 3.34 -12.96 3.06
N VAL A 110 2.12 -12.98 3.59
CA VAL A 110 0.92 -12.47 2.90
C VAL A 110 1.04 -10.97 2.63
N CYS A 111 1.38 -10.16 3.64
CA CYS A 111 1.52 -8.71 3.45
C CYS A 111 2.68 -8.38 2.50
N SER A 112 3.81 -9.09 2.58
CA SER A 112 4.92 -8.90 1.64
C SER A 112 4.52 -9.23 0.21
N ALA A 113 3.75 -10.31 -0.01
CA ALA A 113 3.22 -10.66 -1.32
C ALA A 113 2.32 -9.54 -1.88
N PHE A 114 1.41 -9.00 -1.08
CA PHE A 114 0.57 -7.87 -1.52
C PHE A 114 1.38 -6.61 -1.81
N ALA A 115 2.35 -6.24 -0.98
CA ALA A 115 3.22 -5.08 -1.22
C ALA A 115 3.96 -5.18 -2.57
N LEU A 116 4.39 -6.38 -2.95
CA LEU A 116 5.19 -6.60 -4.16
C LEU A 116 4.34 -6.90 -5.40
N LEU A 117 3.22 -7.62 -5.29
CA LEU A 117 2.49 -8.13 -6.45
C LEU A 117 1.38 -7.19 -6.94
N ILE A 118 0.84 -6.31 -6.10
CA ILE A 118 -0.20 -5.36 -6.51
C ILE A 118 0.31 -4.41 -7.59
N GLY A 119 1.56 -3.92 -7.49
CA GLY A 119 2.15 -3.07 -8.53
C GLY A 119 2.17 -3.73 -9.92
N PRO A 120 2.83 -4.89 -10.09
CA PRO A 120 2.85 -5.63 -11.35
C PRO A 120 1.47 -6.01 -11.87
N SER A 121 0.51 -6.30 -11.00
CA SER A 121 -0.86 -6.59 -11.42
C SER A 121 -1.49 -5.42 -12.21
N ARG A 122 -1.11 -4.16 -11.91
CA ARG A 122 -1.61 -2.96 -12.62
C ARG A 122 -1.07 -2.87 -14.05
N ILE A 123 0.14 -3.39 -14.29
CA ILE A 123 0.72 -3.50 -15.64
C ILE A 123 -0.02 -4.62 -16.39
N TYR A 124 -0.21 -5.77 -15.73
CA TYR A 124 -0.89 -6.91 -16.32
C TYR A 124 -2.33 -6.59 -16.75
N VAL A 125 -3.10 -5.89 -15.92
CA VAL A 125 -4.47 -5.48 -16.28
C VAL A 125 -4.52 -4.29 -17.24
N GLY A 126 -3.39 -3.82 -17.77
CA GLY A 126 -3.30 -2.85 -18.85
C GLY A 126 -3.53 -1.39 -18.47
N VAL A 127 -3.64 -1.05 -17.19
CA VAL A 127 -4.04 0.31 -16.76
C VAL A 127 -2.89 1.24 -16.35
N HIS A 128 -1.68 0.72 -16.21
CA HIS A 128 -0.47 1.48 -15.85
C HIS A 128 0.76 1.08 -16.65
N TRP A 129 1.64 2.05 -16.89
CA TRP A 129 2.96 1.82 -17.43
C TRP A 129 3.91 1.26 -16.36
N PRO A 130 4.94 0.46 -16.73
CA PRO A 130 5.93 -0.03 -15.76
C PRO A 130 6.57 1.08 -14.92
N THR A 131 6.86 2.24 -15.52
CA THR A 131 7.43 3.39 -14.84
C THR A 131 6.49 4.02 -13.81
N ASP A 132 5.16 3.93 -13.99
CA ASP A 132 4.19 4.40 -12.99
C ASP A 132 4.26 3.55 -11.72
N VAL A 133 4.47 2.23 -11.90
CA VAL A 133 4.60 1.26 -10.82
C VAL A 133 5.92 1.46 -10.08
N LEU A 134 7.03 1.55 -10.81
CA LEU A 134 8.35 1.77 -10.20
C LEU A 134 8.41 3.07 -9.40
N CYS A 135 7.94 4.18 -9.96
CA CYS A 135 7.86 5.45 -9.23
C CYS A 135 6.88 5.35 -8.04
N GLY A 136 5.78 4.64 -8.20
CA GLY A 136 4.86 4.35 -7.10
C GLY A 136 5.54 3.62 -5.95
N TRP A 137 6.36 2.61 -6.24
CA TRP A 137 7.15 1.89 -5.23
C TRP A 137 8.21 2.76 -4.55
N LEU A 138 8.89 3.63 -5.30
CA LEU A 138 9.86 4.57 -4.72
C LEU A 138 9.20 5.57 -3.77
N ILE A 139 8.08 6.17 -4.18
CA ILE A 139 7.30 7.08 -3.33
C ILE A 139 6.78 6.34 -2.10
N GLY A 140 6.16 5.17 -2.30
CA GLY A 140 5.64 4.35 -1.22
C GLY A 140 6.73 3.91 -0.23
N GLY A 141 7.90 3.52 -0.75
CA GLY A 141 9.08 3.17 0.04
C GLY A 141 9.59 4.34 0.88
N GLY A 142 9.66 5.54 0.30
CA GLY A 142 10.06 6.75 1.04
C GLY A 142 9.10 7.07 2.19
N VAL A 143 7.79 7.02 1.95
CA VAL A 143 6.76 7.23 3.00
C VAL A 143 6.83 6.13 4.06
N LEU A 144 7.02 4.87 3.67
CA LEU A 144 7.17 3.74 4.58
C LEU A 144 8.38 3.92 5.51
N LEU A 145 9.53 4.27 4.96
CA LEU A 145 10.76 4.53 5.74
C LEU A 145 10.55 5.69 6.72
N LEU A 146 9.92 6.77 6.28
CA LEU A 146 9.57 7.88 7.15
C LEU A 146 8.66 7.44 8.30
N ALA A 147 7.59 6.70 7.99
CA ALA A 147 6.66 6.19 9.00
C ALA A 147 7.35 5.30 10.04
N ILE A 148 8.21 4.36 9.59
CA ILE A 148 8.99 3.49 10.49
C ILE A 148 9.92 4.34 11.37
N THR A 149 10.62 5.31 10.80
CA THR A 149 11.54 6.19 11.55
C THR A 149 10.81 6.99 12.63
N VAL A 150 9.64 7.53 12.32
CA VAL A 150 8.80 8.26 13.29
C VAL A 150 8.33 7.32 14.41
N LEU A 151 7.86 6.13 14.06
CA LEU A 151 7.41 5.14 15.05
C LEU A 151 8.55 4.70 15.98
N GLU A 152 9.75 4.44 15.45
CA GLU A 152 10.90 4.08 16.26
C GLU A 152 11.30 5.19 17.25
N ARG A 153 11.21 6.45 16.84
CA ARG A 153 11.44 7.58 17.75
C ARG A 153 10.40 7.65 18.87
N ILE A 154 9.12 7.42 18.55
CA ILE A 154 8.03 7.41 19.54
C ILE A 154 8.24 6.26 20.53
N TYR A 155 8.57 5.06 20.06
CA TYR A 155 8.79 3.89 20.92
C TYR A 155 9.97 4.10 21.87
N ARG A 156 11.12 4.59 21.37
CA ARG A 156 12.29 4.89 22.22
C ARG A 156 11.99 5.93 23.30
N LYS A 157 11.22 6.97 22.96
CA LYS A 157 10.82 7.98 23.94
C LYS A 157 9.96 7.41 25.07
N ASN A 158 9.08 6.46 24.74
CA ASN A 158 8.19 5.82 25.73
C ASN A 158 8.93 4.79 26.61
N GLU A 159 10.07 4.26 26.17
CA GLU A 159 10.92 3.35 26.96
C GLU A 159 11.87 4.11 27.93
N SER A 160 12.05 5.42 27.72
CA SER A 160 12.93 6.26 28.53
C SER A 160 12.21 6.99 29.68
N ILE A 161 10.90 6.80 29.83
CA ILE A 161 10.04 7.32 30.90
C ILE A 161 9.62 6.17 31.82
#